data_1bcc1fc67f44a212b9db932681ebbbe5
#
_entry.id   1bcc1fc67f44a212b9db932681ebbbe5
#
_cell.length_a   1.000
_cell.length_b   1.000
_cell.length_c   1.000
_cell.angle_alpha   90.00
_cell.angle_beta   90.00
_cell.angle_gamma   90.00
#
_symmetry.space_group_name_H-M   'P 1'
#
loop_
_entity.id
_entity.type
_entity.pdbx_description
1 polymer ?
#
loop_
_entity_poly.entity_id
_entity_poly.type
_entity_poly.pdbx_seq_one_letter_code
_entity_poly.pdbx_strand_id
1 'polypeptide(L)'
;MGNTTASLTHEQLFGGGVTSSGARFVDPASIPMDEVRERLKQQCAYKPSLEINFVMSRDSKIACFWEKRFYITDDSFTPELVYETESFANAVSLSDSSKYAIFQTAYNAKNDEDSGAFAIIDVEKREVINKGAIETGWKGMTHLYIDEDKKCFWVYYGNERVKYGFDLSPDAKTLEQYEEKAELSPYYLLEKAQSCIDELKETYTEQAERKAVGYLSRSASDPKMSTYQLSNAYKELGQIYDQNELKQKALDAYREGLRLNPALSVKKRIKQLEKELNA
;
A
#
# COMPACT_ATOMS: atom_id res chain seq x y z
N MET A 1 16.33 11.42 17.98
CA MET A 1 16.74 11.76 16.60
C MET A 1 15.54 11.40 15.72
N GLY A 2 14.73 12.38 15.38
CA GLY A 2 13.52 12.15 14.61
C GLY A 2 13.86 11.90 13.14
N ASN A 3 13.43 10.78 12.60
CA ASN A 3 13.43 10.55 11.16
C ASN A 3 12.34 11.45 10.54
N THR A 4 12.74 12.61 10.07
CA THR A 4 11.95 13.38 9.13
C THR A 4 12.02 12.65 7.79
N THR A 5 11.01 11.83 7.48
CA THR A 5 10.78 11.40 6.11
C THR A 5 10.26 12.60 5.32
N ALA A 6 11.17 13.48 4.92
CA ALA A 6 10.87 14.47 3.91
C ALA A 6 10.49 13.69 2.64
N SER A 7 9.31 13.94 2.10
CA SER A 7 8.94 13.48 0.77
C SER A 7 9.98 14.02 -0.21
N LEU A 8 10.81 13.14 -0.76
CA LEU A 8 11.78 13.52 -1.76
C LEU A 8 11.02 13.99 -3.00
N THR A 9 11.42 15.12 -3.58
CA THR A 9 10.85 15.58 -4.84
C THR A 9 11.21 14.61 -5.97
N HIS A 10 10.46 14.61 -7.07
CA HIS A 10 10.77 13.82 -8.27
C HIS A 10 12.22 14.04 -8.74
N GLU A 11 12.75 15.25 -8.59
CA GLU A 11 14.12 15.62 -8.94
C GLU A 11 15.15 15.01 -7.99
N GLN A 12 14.85 14.94 -6.70
CA GLN A 12 15.69 14.29 -5.68
C GLN A 12 15.69 12.75 -5.82
N LEU A 13 14.58 12.19 -6.30
CA LEU A 13 14.47 10.74 -6.53
C LEU A 13 15.06 10.29 -7.87
N PHE A 14 15.07 11.14 -8.91
CA PHE A 14 15.29 10.70 -10.30
C PHE A 14 16.28 11.54 -11.10
N GLY A 15 16.91 12.57 -10.53
CA GLY A 15 17.98 13.36 -11.15
C GLY A 15 17.54 14.13 -12.41
N GLY A 16 17.31 15.41 -12.27
CA GLY A 16 17.50 16.40 -13.33
C GLY A 16 16.44 16.50 -14.41
N GLY A 17 15.47 17.38 -14.22
CA GLY A 17 14.65 17.95 -15.27
C GLY A 17 14.02 19.25 -14.78
N VAL A 18 14.39 20.37 -15.33
CA VAL A 18 13.82 21.67 -14.99
C VAL A 18 12.34 21.68 -15.39
N THR A 19 11.45 21.74 -14.41
CA THR A 19 10.04 22.01 -14.69
C THR A 19 9.84 23.50 -15.01
N SER A 20 9.00 23.79 -15.99
CA SER A 20 8.73 25.11 -16.53
C SER A 20 7.95 26.06 -15.62
N SER A 21 7.62 25.69 -14.40
CA SER A 21 6.98 26.55 -13.42
C SER A 21 8.04 27.08 -12.46
N GLY A 22 8.33 28.37 -12.45
CA GLY A 22 9.36 29.06 -11.66
C GLY A 22 9.26 28.92 -10.14
N ALA A 23 8.98 27.72 -9.64
CA ALA A 23 8.84 27.38 -8.24
C ALA A 23 10.19 27.48 -7.50
N ARG A 24 10.22 28.19 -6.40
CA ARG A 24 11.40 28.32 -5.55
C ARG A 24 11.51 27.09 -4.63
N PHE A 25 12.71 26.49 -4.62
CA PHE A 25 13.07 25.54 -3.57
C PHE A 25 13.10 26.28 -2.22
N VAL A 26 12.32 25.82 -1.28
CA VAL A 26 12.44 26.25 0.12
C VAL A 26 13.31 25.22 0.84
N ASP A 27 14.34 25.72 1.48
CA ASP A 27 15.17 24.88 2.36
C ASP A 27 14.29 24.32 3.48
N PRO A 28 14.15 22.98 3.61
CA PRO A 28 13.41 22.38 4.72
C PRO A 28 13.90 22.86 6.09
N ALA A 29 15.17 23.26 6.22
CA ALA A 29 15.73 23.82 7.45
C ALA A 29 15.17 25.22 7.79
N SER A 30 14.59 25.92 6.81
CA SER A 30 13.97 27.25 7.05
C SER A 30 12.55 27.17 7.59
N ILE A 31 11.96 25.98 7.67
CA ILE A 31 10.59 25.80 8.14
C ILE A 31 10.56 25.63 9.65
N PRO A 32 9.78 26.44 10.38
CA PRO A 32 9.68 26.33 11.82
C PRO A 32 8.80 25.14 12.23
N MET A 33 9.28 23.92 11.98
CA MET A 33 8.52 22.70 12.23
C MET A 33 8.05 22.55 13.68
N ASP A 34 8.86 23.04 14.63
CA ASP A 34 8.47 23.00 16.04
C ASP A 34 7.33 23.99 16.34
N GLU A 35 7.31 25.14 15.68
CA GLU A 35 6.20 26.10 15.79
C GLU A 35 4.91 25.53 15.21
N VAL A 36 4.96 24.86 14.06
CA VAL A 36 3.81 24.16 13.48
C VAL A 36 3.29 23.07 14.42
N ARG A 37 4.18 22.29 15.03
CA ARG A 37 3.82 21.28 16.04
C ARG A 37 3.13 21.90 17.26
N GLU A 38 3.67 22.97 17.78
CA GLU A 38 3.08 23.66 18.95
C GLU A 38 1.70 24.23 18.63
N ARG A 39 1.50 24.81 17.45
CA ARG A 39 0.19 25.29 17.01
C ARG A 39 -0.81 24.15 16.81
N LEU A 40 -0.38 23.00 16.24
CA LEU A 40 -1.22 21.81 16.16
C LEU A 40 -1.64 21.29 17.53
N LYS A 41 -0.73 21.30 18.51
CA LYS A 41 -1.05 20.91 19.89
C LYS A 41 -2.12 21.82 20.51
N GLN A 42 -2.08 23.11 20.21
CA GLN A 42 -3.03 24.09 20.74
C GLN A 42 -4.41 23.98 20.08
N GLN A 43 -4.45 23.68 18.78
CA GLN A 43 -5.69 23.64 18.00
C GLN A 43 -6.40 22.27 18.02
N CYS A 44 -5.63 21.22 18.15
CA CYS A 44 -6.13 19.87 17.98
C CYS A 44 -5.71 19.05 19.18
N ALA A 45 -6.50 18.56 20.03
CA ALA A 45 -6.17 17.72 21.20
C ALA A 45 -5.03 16.69 20.92
N TYR A 46 -3.90 17.20 20.39
CA TYR A 46 -2.74 16.46 19.94
C TYR A 46 -2.09 15.69 21.09
N LYS A 47 -1.84 14.42 20.89
CA LYS A 47 -1.12 13.58 21.86
C LYS A 47 0.35 13.55 21.50
N PRO A 48 1.28 13.99 22.37
CA PRO A 48 2.72 14.08 22.07
C PRO A 48 3.38 12.74 21.70
N SER A 49 2.71 11.62 21.98
CA SER A 49 3.19 10.27 21.68
C SER A 49 3.04 9.88 20.20
N LEU A 50 2.34 10.67 19.40
CA LEU A 50 2.08 10.38 18.00
C LEU A 50 2.94 11.25 17.10
N GLU A 51 3.57 10.65 16.11
CA GLU A 51 4.38 11.37 15.13
C GLU A 51 3.48 12.14 14.17
N ILE A 52 3.85 13.38 13.90
CA ILE A 52 3.27 14.19 12.84
C ILE A 52 4.15 14.04 11.61
N ASN A 53 3.57 13.64 10.51
CA ASN A 53 4.24 13.58 9.23
C ASN A 53 4.02 14.87 8.45
N PHE A 54 5.07 15.37 7.82
CA PHE A 54 5.06 16.63 7.10
C PHE A 54 5.38 16.39 5.62
N VAL A 55 4.66 17.11 4.77
CA VAL A 55 4.92 17.19 3.33
C VAL A 55 4.97 18.67 2.96
N MET A 56 5.89 19.07 2.12
CA MET A 56 6.01 20.44 1.66
C MET A 56 5.79 20.53 0.16
N SER A 57 5.03 21.52 -0.27
CA SER A 57 4.89 21.89 -1.67
C SER A 57 5.99 22.83 -2.13
N ARG A 58 6.11 23.04 -3.45
CA ARG A 58 7.08 23.98 -4.01
C ARG A 58 6.76 25.43 -3.72
N ASP A 59 5.50 25.77 -3.53
CA ASP A 59 5.04 27.10 -3.11
C ASP A 59 5.21 27.37 -1.61
N SER A 60 5.94 26.48 -0.91
CA SER A 60 6.30 26.59 0.50
C SER A 60 5.17 26.36 1.49
N LYS A 61 4.03 25.88 1.06
CA LYS A 61 2.99 25.45 1.98
C LYS A 61 3.35 24.12 2.59
N ILE A 62 3.11 24.00 3.89
CA ILE A 62 3.34 22.77 4.63
C ILE A 62 2.01 22.07 4.81
N ALA A 63 1.96 20.83 4.30
CA ALA A 63 0.91 19.91 4.68
C ALA A 63 1.42 19.01 5.79
N CYS A 64 0.57 18.74 6.76
CA CYS A 64 0.86 17.76 7.79
C CYS A 64 -0.33 16.83 7.98
N PHE A 65 -0.04 15.57 8.25
CA PHE A 65 -1.07 14.63 8.61
C PHE A 65 -0.74 13.97 9.94
N TRP A 66 -1.79 13.77 10.70
CA TRP A 66 -1.72 13.17 12.01
C TRP A 66 -2.93 12.28 12.23
N GLU A 67 -2.69 11.03 12.53
CA GLU A 67 -3.73 10.01 12.63
C GLU A 67 -4.63 9.96 11.40
N LYS A 68 -5.82 10.54 11.48
CA LYS A 68 -6.91 10.52 10.50
C LYS A 68 -7.13 11.87 9.85
N ARG A 69 -6.29 12.86 10.14
CA ARG A 69 -6.50 14.25 9.76
C ARG A 69 -5.38 14.81 8.93
N PHE A 70 -5.75 15.53 7.90
CA PHE A 70 -4.85 16.24 7.02
C PHE A 70 -5.04 17.74 7.17
N TYR A 71 -3.97 18.42 7.44
CA TYR A 71 -3.91 19.88 7.62
C TYR A 71 -3.00 20.49 6.57
N ILE A 72 -3.29 21.74 6.18
CA ILE A 72 -2.38 22.59 5.41
C ILE A 72 -2.10 23.86 6.23
N THR A 73 -0.88 24.37 6.14
CA THR A 73 -0.55 25.63 6.82
C THR A 73 -0.79 26.80 5.89
N ASP A 74 -1.21 27.92 6.47
CA ASP A 74 -1.14 29.25 5.84
C ASP A 74 0.30 29.80 5.83
N ASP A 75 0.49 30.99 5.27
CA ASP A 75 1.79 31.67 5.21
C ASP A 75 2.36 32.03 6.60
N SER A 76 1.55 32.00 7.64
CA SER A 76 1.96 32.17 9.04
C SER A 76 2.20 30.86 9.77
N PHE A 77 2.23 29.76 9.05
CA PHE A 77 2.35 28.38 9.54
C PHE A 77 1.23 27.97 10.50
N THR A 78 0.04 28.56 10.36
CA THR A 78 -1.14 28.16 11.13
C THR A 78 -1.80 26.97 10.43
N PRO A 79 -1.92 25.80 11.09
CA PRO A 79 -2.53 24.64 10.47
C PRO A 79 -4.04 24.78 10.37
N GLU A 80 -4.58 24.45 9.21
CA GLU A 80 -5.98 24.42 8.91
C GLU A 80 -6.41 23.01 8.47
N LEU A 81 -7.49 22.49 9.05
CA LEU A 81 -7.99 21.15 8.72
C LEU A 81 -8.61 21.17 7.32
N VAL A 82 -8.12 20.29 6.45
CA VAL A 82 -8.57 20.14 5.06
C VAL A 82 -9.41 18.90 4.89
N TYR A 83 -8.99 17.79 5.52
CA TYR A 83 -9.64 16.50 5.32
C TYR A 83 -9.53 15.62 6.57
N GLU A 84 -10.59 14.89 6.86
CA GLU A 84 -10.63 13.87 7.92
C GLU A 84 -11.17 12.56 7.35
N THR A 85 -10.61 11.43 7.75
CA THR A 85 -10.96 10.08 7.28
C THR A 85 -11.22 9.14 8.45
N GLU A 86 -11.87 8.01 8.20
CA GLU A 86 -12.12 6.97 9.20
C GLU A 86 -10.86 6.15 9.53
N SER A 87 -9.91 6.07 8.61
CA SER A 87 -8.70 5.27 8.74
C SER A 87 -7.46 6.16 8.93
N PHE A 88 -6.41 5.60 9.57
CA PHE A 88 -5.14 6.30 9.72
C PHE A 88 -4.51 6.63 8.37
N ALA A 89 -3.80 7.75 8.29
CA ALA A 89 -2.98 8.10 7.14
C ALA A 89 -1.77 7.17 7.04
N ASN A 90 -1.46 6.77 5.81
CA ASN A 90 -0.25 6.01 5.48
C ASN A 90 0.73 6.85 4.65
N ALA A 91 0.22 7.62 3.71
CA ALA A 91 0.99 8.54 2.89
C ALA A 91 0.15 9.77 2.50
N VAL A 92 0.82 10.88 2.32
CA VAL A 92 0.23 12.13 1.80
C VAL A 92 1.20 12.76 0.82
N SER A 93 0.69 13.36 -0.23
CA SER A 93 1.44 14.25 -1.12
C SER A 93 0.64 15.52 -1.40
N LEU A 94 1.36 16.59 -1.71
CA LEU A 94 0.82 17.87 -2.07
C LEU A 94 1.35 18.25 -3.45
N SER A 95 0.49 18.79 -4.31
CA SER A 95 0.91 19.29 -5.62
C SER A 95 1.81 20.53 -5.49
N ASP A 96 2.56 20.84 -6.55
CA ASP A 96 3.52 21.94 -6.53
C ASP A 96 2.90 23.30 -6.16
N SER A 97 1.66 23.56 -6.60
CA SER A 97 0.91 24.78 -6.28
C SER A 97 0.04 24.65 -5.02
N SER A 98 0.12 23.56 -4.29
CA SER A 98 -0.74 23.23 -3.14
C SER A 98 -2.23 23.10 -3.46
N LYS A 99 -2.60 23.07 -4.73
CA LYS A 99 -4.00 23.00 -5.16
C LYS A 99 -4.63 21.64 -4.91
N TYR A 100 -3.84 20.58 -5.07
CA TYR A 100 -4.29 19.21 -4.89
C TYR A 100 -3.45 18.48 -3.85
N ALA A 101 -4.11 17.64 -3.10
CA ALA A 101 -3.47 16.67 -2.21
C ALA A 101 -3.93 15.26 -2.53
N ILE A 102 -3.07 14.29 -2.28
CA ILE A 102 -3.43 12.87 -2.31
C ILE A 102 -3.11 12.29 -0.95
N PHE A 103 -4.07 11.55 -0.43
CA PHE A 103 -4.03 10.95 0.87
C PHE A 103 -4.25 9.44 0.72
N GLN A 104 -3.33 8.62 1.21
CA GLN A 104 -3.49 7.18 1.27
C GLN A 104 -3.81 6.75 2.70
N THR A 105 -4.85 5.95 2.88
CA THR A 105 -5.17 5.35 4.18
C THR A 105 -4.31 4.13 4.45
N ALA A 106 -4.03 3.88 5.73
CA ALA A 106 -3.37 2.67 6.18
C ALA A 106 -4.30 1.46 6.10
N TYR A 107 -3.71 0.27 6.11
CA TYR A 107 -4.47 -0.96 6.26
C TYR A 107 -5.25 -0.95 7.57
N ASN A 108 -6.54 -1.27 7.49
CA ASN A 108 -7.42 -1.37 8.64
C ASN A 108 -8.23 -2.68 8.56
N ALA A 109 -7.87 -3.65 9.38
CA ALA A 109 -8.54 -4.95 9.42
C ALA A 109 -10.03 -4.90 9.80
N LYS A 110 -10.51 -3.77 10.34
CA LYS A 110 -11.92 -3.59 10.73
C LYS A 110 -12.77 -2.91 9.66
N ASN A 111 -12.13 -2.22 8.72
CA ASN A 111 -12.79 -1.53 7.62
C ASN A 111 -11.96 -1.73 6.35
N ASP A 112 -12.27 -2.80 5.63
CA ASP A 112 -11.50 -3.20 4.46
C ASP A 112 -11.74 -2.27 3.26
N GLU A 113 -12.90 -1.62 3.18
CA GLU A 113 -13.23 -0.67 2.11
C GLU A 113 -12.31 0.56 2.11
N ASP A 114 -11.85 0.99 3.31
CA ASP A 114 -10.92 2.11 3.44
C ASP A 114 -9.45 1.69 3.52
N SER A 115 -9.15 0.39 3.50
CA SER A 115 -7.78 -0.12 3.62
C SER A 115 -6.95 0.14 2.37
N GLY A 116 -5.95 1.01 2.49
CA GLY A 116 -5.07 1.39 1.38
C GLY A 116 -5.78 2.20 0.29
N ALA A 117 -6.95 2.78 0.60
CA ALA A 117 -7.66 3.64 -0.34
C ALA A 117 -6.93 4.98 -0.53
N PHE A 118 -7.06 5.53 -1.72
CA PHE A 118 -6.54 6.85 -2.08
C PHE A 118 -7.68 7.84 -2.13
N ALA A 119 -7.48 9.03 -1.55
CA ALA A 119 -8.37 10.16 -1.68
C ALA A 119 -7.64 11.30 -2.37
N ILE A 120 -8.23 11.84 -3.44
CA ILE A 120 -7.74 13.01 -4.16
C ILE A 120 -8.57 14.20 -3.71
N ILE A 121 -7.90 15.24 -3.23
CA ILE A 121 -8.52 16.37 -2.56
C ILE A 121 -8.21 17.65 -3.33
N ASP A 122 -9.24 18.43 -3.64
CA ASP A 122 -9.12 19.85 -4.00
C ASP A 122 -8.94 20.62 -2.69
N VAL A 123 -7.73 21.12 -2.46
CA VAL A 123 -7.35 21.75 -1.18
C VAL A 123 -8.07 23.08 -0.97
N GLU A 124 -8.26 23.87 -2.05
CA GLU A 124 -8.93 25.16 -1.99
C GLU A 124 -10.42 25.00 -1.66
N LYS A 125 -11.07 24.06 -2.31
CA LYS A 125 -12.49 23.77 -2.08
C LYS A 125 -12.75 22.90 -0.87
N ARG A 126 -11.71 22.22 -0.36
CA ARG A 126 -11.82 21.20 0.72
C ARG A 126 -12.76 20.05 0.34
N GLU A 127 -12.72 19.65 -0.91
CA GLU A 127 -13.59 18.61 -1.45
C GLU A 127 -12.77 17.40 -1.91
N VAL A 128 -13.30 16.21 -1.64
CA VAL A 128 -12.78 14.98 -2.21
C VAL A 128 -13.24 14.88 -3.66
N ILE A 129 -12.27 14.94 -4.59
CA ILE A 129 -12.53 14.77 -6.02
C ILE A 129 -12.89 13.33 -6.33
N ASN A 130 -12.10 12.41 -5.77
CA ASN A 130 -12.31 10.97 -5.94
C ASN A 130 -11.69 10.19 -4.78
N LYS A 131 -12.24 9.01 -4.48
CA LYS A 131 -11.74 8.11 -3.43
C LYS A 131 -11.95 6.65 -3.83
N GLY A 132 -10.96 5.81 -3.59
CA GLY A 132 -11.07 4.38 -3.82
C GLY A 132 -9.73 3.64 -3.76
N ALA A 133 -9.79 2.34 -3.94
CA ALA A 133 -8.60 1.51 -4.10
C ALA A 133 -8.00 1.72 -5.50
N ILE A 134 -6.72 1.42 -5.63
CA ILE A 134 -6.01 1.43 -6.92
C ILE A 134 -5.78 0.00 -7.41
N GLU A 135 -5.65 -0.17 -8.73
CA GLU A 135 -5.54 -1.48 -9.40
C GLU A 135 -4.39 -2.33 -8.87
N THR A 136 -3.25 -1.74 -8.53
CA THR A 136 -2.10 -2.45 -7.97
C THR A 136 -2.36 -3.04 -6.58
N GLY A 137 -3.41 -2.60 -5.89
CA GLY A 137 -3.76 -3.11 -4.56
C GLY A 137 -2.74 -2.80 -3.46
N TRP A 138 -1.80 -1.86 -3.69
CA TRP A 138 -0.78 -1.52 -2.70
C TRP A 138 -1.40 -0.91 -1.45
N LYS A 139 -1.32 -1.64 -0.33
CA LYS A 139 -1.85 -1.25 0.98
C LYS A 139 -0.75 -0.77 1.95
N GLY A 140 0.51 -0.95 1.59
CA GLY A 140 1.67 -0.51 2.38
C GLY A 140 2.00 0.97 2.17
N MET A 141 3.05 1.43 2.87
CA MET A 141 3.53 2.81 2.71
C MET A 141 4.04 3.03 1.28
N THR A 142 3.49 4.03 0.61
CA THR A 142 3.87 4.45 -0.73
C THR A 142 4.47 5.85 -0.71
N HIS A 143 5.16 6.21 -1.79
CA HIS A 143 5.52 7.60 -2.05
C HIS A 143 4.65 8.10 -3.20
N LEU A 144 4.20 9.33 -3.11
CA LEU A 144 3.24 9.91 -4.02
C LEU A 144 3.82 11.17 -4.67
N TYR A 145 3.59 11.34 -5.97
CA TYR A 145 3.91 12.57 -6.68
C TYR A 145 2.72 12.98 -7.55
N ILE A 146 2.35 14.26 -7.51
CA ILE A 146 1.20 14.83 -8.24
C ILE A 146 1.71 15.66 -9.40
N ASP A 147 1.27 15.35 -10.62
CA ASP A 147 1.38 16.21 -11.81
C ASP A 147 0.02 16.90 -11.99
N GLU A 148 -0.08 18.12 -11.45
CA GLU A 148 -1.34 18.86 -11.41
C GLU A 148 -1.82 19.31 -12.77
N ASP A 149 -0.89 19.62 -13.70
CA ASP A 149 -1.21 20.05 -15.05
C ASP A 149 -1.90 18.93 -15.85
N LYS A 150 -1.45 17.69 -15.63
CA LYS A 150 -2.01 16.50 -16.29
C LYS A 150 -3.13 15.84 -15.51
N LYS A 151 -3.46 16.34 -14.32
CA LYS A 151 -4.41 15.73 -13.40
C LYS A 151 -4.15 14.23 -13.19
N CYS A 152 -2.90 13.91 -12.95
CA CYS A 152 -2.47 12.55 -12.67
C CYS A 152 -1.48 12.52 -11.50
N PHE A 153 -1.25 11.33 -10.97
CA PHE A 153 -0.28 11.12 -9.93
C PHE A 153 0.49 9.83 -10.12
N TRP A 154 1.66 9.77 -9.54
CA TRP A 154 2.49 8.60 -9.48
C TRP A 154 2.43 8.00 -8.09
N VAL A 155 2.28 6.69 -8.03
CA VAL A 155 2.43 5.90 -6.81
C VAL A 155 3.71 5.10 -6.95
N TYR A 156 4.59 5.25 -5.97
CA TYR A 156 5.85 4.51 -5.87
C TYR A 156 5.77 3.54 -4.71
N TYR A 157 6.11 2.29 -4.94
CA TYR A 157 6.18 1.25 -3.94
C TYR A 157 7.51 0.50 -4.09
N GLY A 158 8.46 0.77 -3.19
CA GLY A 158 9.83 0.31 -3.36
C GLY A 158 10.47 0.89 -4.62
N ASN A 159 10.88 0.02 -5.55
CA ASN A 159 11.46 0.40 -6.84
C ASN A 159 10.42 0.43 -7.99
N GLU A 160 9.19 0.11 -7.69
CA GLU A 160 8.10 0.05 -8.67
C GLU A 160 7.28 1.33 -8.68
N ARG A 161 6.66 1.64 -9.80
CA ARG A 161 5.81 2.81 -9.93
C ARG A 161 4.72 2.60 -10.97
N VAL A 162 3.54 3.16 -10.68
CA VAL A 162 2.43 3.24 -11.65
C VAL A 162 1.84 4.63 -11.61
N LYS A 163 1.44 5.13 -12.78
CA LYS A 163 0.77 6.42 -12.92
C LYS A 163 -0.74 6.20 -12.93
N TYR A 164 -1.47 7.07 -12.25
CA TYR A 164 -2.93 7.06 -12.18
C TYR A 164 -3.50 8.42 -12.55
N GLY A 165 -4.66 8.44 -13.19
CA GLY A 165 -5.47 9.64 -13.32
C GLY A 165 -6.13 10.03 -11.98
N PHE A 166 -6.69 11.24 -11.91
CA PHE A 166 -7.49 11.66 -10.74
C PHE A 166 -8.81 10.89 -10.62
N ASP A 167 -9.18 10.12 -11.62
CA ASP A 167 -10.28 9.15 -11.61
C ASP A 167 -9.88 7.79 -11.03
N LEU A 168 -8.64 7.66 -10.55
CA LEU A 168 -8.00 6.44 -10.05
C LEU A 168 -7.76 5.37 -11.14
N SER A 169 -7.98 5.68 -12.41
CA SER A 169 -7.66 4.76 -13.50
C SER A 169 -6.15 4.70 -13.73
N PRO A 170 -5.55 3.51 -13.89
CA PRO A 170 -4.14 3.37 -14.18
C PRO A 170 -3.82 3.76 -15.62
N ASP A 171 -2.64 4.35 -15.83
CA ASP A 171 -2.05 4.48 -17.14
C ASP A 171 -1.62 3.10 -17.65
N ALA A 172 -2.24 2.62 -18.71
CA ALA A 172 -2.08 1.25 -19.21
C ALA A 172 -0.61 0.85 -19.43
N LYS A 173 0.20 1.75 -19.98
CA LYS A 173 1.61 1.48 -20.25
C LYS A 173 2.44 1.31 -18.98
N THR A 174 2.19 2.13 -17.95
CA THR A 174 2.94 2.04 -16.70
C THR A 174 2.47 0.85 -15.86
N LEU A 175 1.19 0.48 -15.94
CA LEU A 175 0.65 -0.72 -15.32
C LEU A 175 1.24 -1.98 -15.95
N GLU A 176 1.24 -2.09 -17.28
CA GLU A 176 1.85 -3.21 -18.01
C GLU A 176 3.33 -3.39 -17.64
N GLN A 177 4.11 -2.29 -17.62
CA GLN A 177 5.51 -2.33 -17.19
C GLN A 177 5.70 -2.78 -15.73
N TYR A 178 4.78 -2.40 -14.86
CA TYR A 178 4.76 -2.88 -13.47
C TYR A 178 4.44 -4.38 -13.43
N GLU A 179 3.41 -4.82 -14.12
CA GLU A 179 2.98 -6.23 -14.14
C GLU A 179 4.07 -7.14 -14.73
N GLU A 180 4.72 -6.75 -15.84
CA GLU A 180 5.84 -7.48 -16.40
C GLU A 180 6.99 -7.68 -15.41
N LYS A 181 7.35 -6.62 -14.65
CA LYS A 181 8.39 -6.71 -13.63
C LYS A 181 7.93 -7.45 -12.39
N ALA A 182 6.69 -7.20 -11.98
CA ALA A 182 6.09 -7.80 -10.81
C ALA A 182 5.91 -9.32 -10.99
N GLU A 183 5.64 -9.79 -12.21
CA GLU A 183 5.63 -11.22 -12.54
C GLU A 183 6.97 -11.92 -12.27
N LEU A 184 8.07 -11.16 -12.21
CA LEU A 184 9.40 -11.66 -11.83
C LEU A 184 9.63 -11.59 -10.32
N SER A 185 8.78 -10.89 -9.55
CA SER A 185 8.92 -10.76 -8.09
C SER A 185 8.25 -11.94 -7.38
N PRO A 186 8.98 -12.71 -6.56
CA PRO A 186 8.40 -13.82 -5.81
C PRO A 186 7.36 -13.37 -4.79
N TYR A 187 7.47 -12.16 -4.26
CA TYR A 187 6.49 -11.56 -3.34
C TYR A 187 5.18 -11.20 -4.04
N TYR A 188 5.26 -10.62 -5.22
CA TYR A 188 4.09 -10.33 -6.04
C TYR A 188 3.35 -11.63 -6.43
N LEU A 189 4.10 -12.66 -6.83
CA LEU A 189 3.53 -13.98 -7.12
C LEU A 189 2.82 -14.57 -5.90
N LEU A 190 3.37 -14.38 -4.70
CA LEU A 190 2.70 -14.80 -3.47
C LEU A 190 1.41 -14.01 -3.19
N GLU A 191 1.41 -12.69 -3.41
CA GLU A 191 0.21 -11.86 -3.28
C GLU A 191 -0.89 -12.27 -4.26
N LYS A 192 -0.53 -12.54 -5.53
CA LYS A 192 -1.47 -13.08 -6.53
C LYS A 192 -1.97 -14.47 -6.14
N ALA A 193 -1.11 -15.33 -5.60
CA ALA A 193 -1.53 -16.62 -5.08
C ALA A 193 -2.53 -16.45 -3.93
N GLN A 194 -2.26 -15.54 -2.98
CA GLN A 194 -3.15 -15.27 -1.86
C GLN A 194 -4.51 -14.75 -2.33
N SER A 195 -4.55 -13.85 -3.30
CA SER A 195 -5.80 -13.37 -3.90
C SER A 195 -6.62 -14.52 -4.50
N CYS A 196 -5.98 -15.45 -5.22
CA CYS A 196 -6.67 -16.62 -5.75
C CYS A 196 -7.12 -17.60 -4.63
N ILE A 197 -6.35 -17.71 -3.53
CA ILE A 197 -6.72 -18.51 -2.36
C ILE A 197 -7.95 -17.90 -1.67
N ASP A 198 -8.02 -16.58 -1.57
CA ASP A 198 -9.17 -15.89 -0.99
C ASP A 198 -10.43 -16.05 -1.86
N GLU A 199 -10.29 -15.98 -3.20
CA GLU A 199 -11.36 -16.34 -4.14
C GLU A 199 -11.84 -17.78 -3.93
N LEU A 200 -10.91 -18.73 -3.74
CA LEU A 200 -11.24 -20.15 -3.51
C LEU A 200 -11.96 -20.40 -2.17
N LYS A 201 -11.76 -19.55 -1.14
CA LYS A 201 -12.51 -19.63 0.12
C LYS A 201 -13.99 -19.29 -0.07
N GLU A 202 -14.27 -18.34 -0.96
CA GLU A 202 -15.64 -17.96 -1.29
C GLU A 202 -16.30 -18.98 -2.22
N THR A 203 -15.60 -19.37 -3.29
CA THR A 203 -16.12 -20.33 -4.28
C THR A 203 -14.96 -21.11 -4.90
N TYR A 204 -14.99 -22.43 -4.74
CA TYR A 204 -13.98 -23.30 -5.36
C TYR A 204 -14.18 -23.38 -6.87
N THR A 205 -13.15 -22.96 -7.61
CA THR A 205 -13.07 -23.12 -9.07
C THR A 205 -11.70 -23.70 -9.50
N GLU A 206 -11.69 -24.59 -10.48
CA GLU A 206 -10.43 -25.14 -11.01
C GLU A 206 -9.52 -24.07 -11.63
N GLN A 207 -10.10 -22.97 -12.11
CA GLN A 207 -9.33 -21.87 -12.69
C GLN A 207 -8.56 -21.09 -11.60
N ALA A 208 -9.23 -20.73 -10.52
CA ALA A 208 -8.58 -20.05 -9.38
C ALA A 208 -7.55 -20.98 -8.72
N GLU A 209 -7.86 -22.29 -8.60
CA GLU A 209 -6.90 -23.29 -8.12
C GLU A 209 -5.63 -23.32 -8.96
N ARG A 210 -5.76 -23.49 -10.29
CA ARG A 210 -4.61 -23.54 -11.20
C ARG A 210 -3.74 -22.28 -11.09
N LYS A 211 -4.36 -21.10 -10.98
CA LYS A 211 -3.64 -19.85 -10.79
C LYS A 211 -2.92 -19.82 -9.44
N ALA A 212 -3.61 -20.13 -8.34
CA ALA A 212 -3.02 -20.16 -7.00
C ALA A 212 -1.80 -21.07 -6.93
N VAL A 213 -1.94 -22.33 -7.40
CA VAL A 213 -0.84 -23.31 -7.41
C VAL A 213 0.31 -22.84 -8.31
N GLY A 214 0.02 -22.31 -9.49
CA GLY A 214 1.02 -21.78 -10.41
C GLY A 214 1.83 -20.63 -9.81
N TYR A 215 1.17 -19.67 -9.18
CA TYR A 215 1.83 -18.55 -8.52
C TYR A 215 2.65 -18.99 -7.30
N LEU A 216 2.11 -19.89 -6.46
CA LEU A 216 2.85 -20.43 -5.31
C LEU A 216 4.12 -21.18 -5.74
N SER A 217 4.02 -22.04 -6.76
CA SER A 217 5.17 -22.80 -7.25
C SER A 217 6.27 -21.89 -7.81
N ARG A 218 5.90 -20.84 -8.54
CA ARG A 218 6.85 -19.85 -9.06
C ARG A 218 7.47 -19.03 -7.92
N SER A 219 6.67 -18.56 -6.96
CA SER A 219 7.15 -17.85 -5.79
C SER A 219 8.12 -18.70 -4.95
N ALA A 220 7.80 -19.98 -4.75
CA ALA A 220 8.61 -20.91 -3.98
C ALA A 220 9.95 -21.29 -4.66
N SER A 221 10.13 -20.99 -5.93
CA SER A 221 11.39 -21.24 -6.64
C SER A 221 12.48 -20.21 -6.33
N ASP A 222 12.15 -19.06 -5.75
CA ASP A 222 13.12 -18.04 -5.35
C ASP A 222 13.66 -18.31 -3.94
N PRO A 223 14.99 -18.50 -3.78
CA PRO A 223 15.60 -18.81 -2.47
C PRO A 223 15.49 -17.67 -1.45
N LYS A 224 15.18 -16.44 -1.87
CA LYS A 224 14.98 -15.29 -0.99
C LYS A 224 13.58 -15.21 -0.42
N MET A 225 12.66 -16.01 -0.94
CA MET A 225 11.27 -15.99 -0.49
C MET A 225 11.13 -16.50 0.93
N SER A 226 10.28 -15.83 1.73
CA SER A 226 9.98 -16.23 3.10
C SER A 226 9.28 -17.59 3.15
N THR A 227 9.97 -18.61 3.65
CA THR A 227 9.40 -19.95 3.84
C THR A 227 8.21 -19.96 4.80
N TYR A 228 8.16 -19.01 5.74
CA TYR A 228 7.03 -18.83 6.64
C TYR A 228 5.76 -18.41 5.90
N GLN A 229 5.86 -17.39 5.04
CA GLN A 229 4.71 -16.91 4.26
C GLN A 229 4.20 -17.96 3.28
N LEU A 230 5.11 -18.60 2.53
CA LEU A 230 4.78 -19.69 1.63
C LEU A 230 4.11 -20.87 2.35
N SER A 231 4.64 -21.26 3.51
CA SER A 231 4.08 -22.39 4.26
C SER A 231 2.66 -22.13 4.74
N ASN A 232 2.35 -20.88 5.11
CA ASN A 232 0.99 -20.47 5.49
C ASN A 232 0.04 -20.50 4.29
N ALA A 233 0.45 -20.02 3.12
CA ALA A 233 -0.36 -20.07 1.91
C ALA A 233 -0.67 -21.54 1.50
N TYR A 234 0.30 -22.43 1.54
CA TYR A 234 0.05 -23.87 1.31
C TYR A 234 -0.86 -24.50 2.37
N LYS A 235 -0.77 -24.07 3.64
CA LYS A 235 -1.69 -24.52 4.69
C LYS A 235 -3.12 -24.09 4.39
N GLU A 236 -3.33 -22.83 4.00
CA GLU A 236 -4.66 -22.32 3.65
C GLU A 236 -5.24 -23.06 2.43
N LEU A 237 -4.45 -23.27 1.40
CA LEU A 237 -4.84 -24.06 0.23
C LEU A 237 -5.22 -25.50 0.63
N GLY A 238 -4.45 -26.11 1.53
CA GLY A 238 -4.77 -27.43 2.09
C GLY A 238 -6.10 -27.44 2.85
N GLN A 239 -6.43 -26.39 3.60
CA GLN A 239 -7.72 -26.26 4.29
C GLN A 239 -8.88 -26.15 3.30
N ILE A 240 -8.72 -25.40 2.21
CA ILE A 240 -9.74 -25.28 1.16
C ILE A 240 -9.98 -26.63 0.48
N TYR A 241 -8.94 -27.36 0.15
CA TYR A 241 -9.06 -28.71 -0.42
C TYR A 241 -9.77 -29.66 0.53
N ASP A 242 -9.47 -29.56 1.82
CA ASP A 242 -10.05 -30.39 2.85
C ASP A 242 -11.56 -30.13 3.00
N GLN A 243 -11.98 -28.85 2.97
CA GLN A 243 -13.37 -28.44 3.00
C GLN A 243 -14.16 -28.90 1.76
N ASN A 244 -13.48 -29.05 0.62
CA ASN A 244 -14.06 -29.52 -0.62
C ASN A 244 -13.87 -31.04 -0.85
N GLU A 245 -13.52 -31.80 0.18
CA GLU A 245 -13.34 -33.25 0.16
C GLU A 245 -12.24 -33.75 -0.82
N LEU A 246 -11.37 -32.85 -1.26
CA LEU A 246 -10.25 -33.15 -2.16
C LEU A 246 -9.04 -33.65 -1.37
N LYS A 247 -9.21 -34.80 -0.66
CA LYS A 247 -8.30 -35.30 0.36
C LYS A 247 -6.85 -35.44 -0.11
N GLN A 248 -6.63 -35.94 -1.32
CA GLN A 248 -5.26 -36.09 -1.84
C GLN A 248 -4.59 -34.73 -2.04
N LYS A 249 -5.30 -33.77 -2.64
CA LYS A 249 -4.77 -32.40 -2.82
C LYS A 249 -4.52 -31.71 -1.48
N ALA A 250 -5.39 -31.90 -0.49
CA ALA A 250 -5.19 -31.39 0.86
C ALA A 250 -3.93 -31.94 1.51
N LEU A 251 -3.72 -33.27 1.40
CA LEU A 251 -2.52 -33.93 1.91
C LEU A 251 -1.24 -33.37 1.27
N ASP A 252 -1.24 -33.21 -0.05
CA ASP A 252 -0.07 -32.72 -0.80
C ASP A 252 0.25 -31.26 -0.44
N ALA A 253 -0.76 -30.40 -0.35
CA ALA A 253 -0.60 -29.00 0.07
C ALA A 253 -0.07 -28.88 1.51
N TYR A 254 -0.62 -29.65 2.46
CA TYR A 254 -0.13 -29.66 3.84
C TYR A 254 1.31 -30.19 3.96
N ARG A 255 1.68 -31.19 3.18
CA ARG A 255 3.05 -31.73 3.13
C ARG A 255 4.02 -30.69 2.62
N GLU A 256 3.64 -29.98 1.55
CA GLU A 256 4.49 -28.92 1.01
C GLU A 256 4.67 -27.76 2.01
N GLY A 257 3.59 -27.31 2.65
CA GLY A 257 3.68 -26.33 3.73
C GLY A 257 4.57 -26.79 4.89
N LEU A 258 4.48 -28.07 5.30
CA LEU A 258 5.32 -28.64 6.36
C LEU A 258 6.79 -28.79 5.94
N ARG A 259 7.06 -29.06 4.65
CA ARG A 259 8.42 -29.10 4.08
C ARG A 259 9.10 -27.74 4.18
N LEU A 260 8.37 -26.67 3.89
CA LEU A 260 8.85 -25.29 3.97
C LEU A 260 9.02 -24.81 5.42
N ASN A 261 8.13 -25.24 6.31
CA ASN A 261 8.17 -24.88 7.73
C ASN A 261 7.86 -26.10 8.61
N PRO A 262 8.86 -26.78 9.14
CA PRO A 262 8.67 -27.96 10.03
C PRO A 262 7.88 -27.71 11.30
N ALA A 263 7.71 -26.43 11.70
CA ALA A 263 6.91 -26.02 12.85
C ALA A 263 5.42 -25.81 12.53
N LEU A 264 5.02 -25.96 11.25
CA LEU A 264 3.65 -25.75 10.81
C LEU A 264 2.67 -26.73 11.53
N SER A 265 1.57 -26.20 12.06
CA SER A 265 0.62 -26.94 12.87
C SER A 265 -0.39 -27.78 12.05
N VAL A 266 0.12 -28.65 11.13
CA VAL A 266 -0.70 -29.50 10.25
C VAL A 266 -0.44 -31.00 10.42
N LYS A 267 0.54 -31.39 11.24
CA LYS A 267 1.01 -32.80 11.37
C LYS A 267 -0.10 -33.77 11.76
N LYS A 268 -1.02 -33.36 12.64
CA LYS A 268 -2.15 -34.19 13.07
C LYS A 268 -3.11 -34.45 11.91
N ARG A 269 -3.41 -33.40 11.10
CA ARG A 269 -4.32 -33.53 9.97
C ARG A 269 -3.72 -34.40 8.85
N ILE A 270 -2.42 -34.24 8.58
CA ILE A 270 -1.70 -35.11 7.62
C ILE A 270 -1.87 -36.59 7.99
N LYS A 271 -1.58 -36.98 9.25
CA LYS A 271 -1.75 -38.36 9.72
C LYS A 271 -3.17 -38.88 9.59
N GLN A 272 -4.15 -38.01 9.77
CA GLN A 272 -5.55 -38.38 9.61
C GLN A 272 -5.91 -38.60 8.15
N LEU A 273 -5.51 -37.69 7.25
CA LEU A 273 -5.73 -37.81 5.81
C LEU A 273 -5.05 -39.08 5.23
N GLU A 274 -3.84 -39.39 5.68
CA GLU A 274 -3.14 -40.62 5.30
C GLU A 274 -3.92 -41.89 5.67
N LYS A 275 -4.57 -41.89 6.83
CA LYS A 275 -5.44 -43.02 7.23
C LYS A 275 -6.72 -43.08 6.38
N GLU A 276 -7.33 -41.90 6.13
CA GLU A 276 -8.57 -41.82 5.34
C GLU A 276 -8.37 -42.23 3.88
N LEU A 277 -7.18 -41.99 3.32
CA LEU A 277 -6.84 -42.35 1.95
C LEU A 277 -6.43 -43.82 1.78
N ASN A 278 -6.02 -44.47 2.90
CA ASN A 278 -5.61 -45.87 2.90
C ASN A 278 -6.72 -46.82 3.41
N ALA A 279 -7.88 -46.30 3.78
CA ALA A 279 -9.05 -47.08 4.21
C ALA A 279 -9.98 -47.38 3.05
#